data_e47969db1b0834bb56ce6064f8ce47fd
#
_entry.id   e47969db1b0834bb56ce6064f8ce47fd
#
_cell.length_a   1.000
_cell.length_b   1.000
_cell.length_c   1.000
_cell.angle_alpha   90.00
_cell.angle_beta   90.00
_cell.angle_gamma   90.00
#
_symmetry.space_group_name_H-M   'P 1'
#
loop_
_entity.id
_entity.type
_entity.pdbx_description
1 polymer ?
#
loop_
_entity_poly.entity_id
_entity_poly.type
_entity_poly.pdbx_seq_one_letter_code
_entity_poly.pdbx_strand_id
1 'polypeptide(L)'
;MEKSTREALLDAGLDLLGRVGFRAWSMRGVEDEAGMPHGSARHYFANQRGLISEVVQHLLDGDLPRPGETPTQQVARWLGPESSRTRARYELVVASFHDPDLAVELVRGRDRFVDILVERGMTSSDATELVAALDGLVLDALLRRQEPETVDPERIFEKFGTKLP
;
A
#
# COMPACT_ATOMS: atom_id res chain seq x y z
N MET A 1 5.40 -22.13 1.26
CA MET A 1 6.60 -21.64 0.53
C MET A 1 7.33 -20.69 1.48
N GLU A 2 8.57 -20.96 1.78
CA GLU A 2 9.38 -20.13 2.68
C GLU A 2 9.68 -18.80 1.97
N LYS A 3 9.41 -17.67 2.65
CA LYS A 3 9.70 -16.34 2.10
C LYS A 3 11.20 -16.17 1.92
N SER A 4 11.62 -15.55 0.83
CA SER A 4 13.04 -15.20 0.65
C SER A 4 13.48 -14.16 1.70
N THR A 5 14.77 -14.14 2.03
CA THR A 5 15.35 -13.14 2.95
C THR A 5 15.05 -11.70 2.47
N ARG A 6 15.06 -11.46 1.15
CA ARG A 6 14.73 -10.17 0.56
C ARG A 6 13.26 -9.79 0.81
N GLU A 7 12.33 -10.71 0.60
CA GLU A 7 10.89 -10.48 0.87
C GLU A 7 10.64 -10.23 2.36
N ALA A 8 11.30 -10.98 3.24
CA ALA A 8 11.18 -10.77 4.68
C ALA A 8 11.64 -9.36 5.11
N LEU A 9 12.72 -8.83 4.51
CA LEU A 9 13.17 -7.45 4.73
C LEU A 9 12.18 -6.42 4.19
N LEU A 10 11.54 -6.67 3.04
CA LEU A 10 10.53 -5.77 2.48
C LEU A 10 9.26 -5.73 3.35
N ASP A 11 8.78 -6.89 3.81
CA ASP A 11 7.64 -6.97 4.72
C ASP A 11 7.95 -6.27 6.05
N ALA A 12 9.09 -6.54 6.66
CA ALA A 12 9.54 -5.87 7.89
C ALA A 12 9.68 -4.36 7.69
N GLY A 13 10.14 -3.93 6.50
CA GLY A 13 10.22 -2.52 6.13
C GLY A 13 8.86 -1.82 6.11
N LEU A 14 7.82 -2.48 5.59
CA LEU A 14 6.45 -1.97 5.59
C LEU A 14 5.85 -1.95 7.00
N ASP A 15 6.00 -3.03 7.76
CA ASP A 15 5.46 -3.11 9.12
C ASP A 15 6.10 -2.06 10.04
N LEU A 16 7.41 -1.90 9.97
CA LEU A 16 8.12 -0.85 10.70
C LEU A 16 7.61 0.54 10.29
N LEU A 17 7.48 0.80 8.98
CA LEU A 17 7.03 2.08 8.47
C LEU A 17 5.64 2.44 8.98
N GLY A 18 4.69 1.50 8.91
CA GLY A 18 3.32 1.71 9.40
C GLY A 18 3.21 1.86 10.92
N ARG A 19 4.23 1.46 11.68
CA ARG A 19 4.27 1.52 13.14
C ARG A 19 4.99 2.74 13.68
N VAL A 20 6.13 3.12 13.10
CA VAL A 20 6.98 4.20 13.63
C VAL A 20 6.99 5.46 12.75
N GLY A 21 6.42 5.40 11.55
CA GLY A 21 6.41 6.49 10.58
C GLY A 21 7.74 6.65 9.82
N PHE A 22 7.69 7.44 8.74
CA PHE A 22 8.82 7.60 7.82
C PHE A 22 10.07 8.22 8.47
N ARG A 23 9.87 9.14 9.44
CA ARG A 23 10.99 9.87 10.09
C ARG A 23 11.86 8.98 10.98
N ALA A 24 11.27 7.97 11.60
CA ALA A 24 11.97 7.03 12.48
C ALA A 24 12.41 5.74 11.75
N TRP A 25 12.03 5.59 10.49
CA TRP A 25 12.36 4.44 9.67
C TRP A 25 13.84 4.43 9.25
N SER A 26 14.47 3.27 9.32
CA SER A 26 15.87 3.12 8.92
C SER A 26 16.17 1.69 8.50
N MET A 27 17.20 1.50 7.66
CA MET A 27 17.66 0.17 7.25
C MET A 27 18.00 -0.74 8.45
N ARG A 28 18.63 -0.18 9.48
CA ARG A 28 18.95 -0.93 10.71
C ARG A 28 17.67 -1.34 11.45
N GLY A 29 16.70 -0.43 11.55
CA GLY A 29 15.39 -0.75 12.15
C GLY A 29 14.66 -1.86 11.38
N VAL A 30 14.79 -1.89 10.06
CA VAL A 30 14.22 -2.98 9.22
C VAL A 30 14.92 -4.32 9.49
N GLU A 31 16.25 -4.32 9.66
CA GLU A 31 16.99 -5.52 10.04
C GLU A 31 16.57 -6.05 11.41
N ASP A 32 16.43 -5.15 12.40
CA ASP A 32 15.93 -5.48 13.74
C ASP A 32 14.51 -6.06 13.68
N GLU A 33 13.60 -5.43 12.92
CA GLU A 33 12.21 -5.89 12.72
C GLU A 33 12.14 -7.26 12.05
N ALA A 34 13.03 -7.52 11.08
CA ALA A 34 13.14 -8.79 10.40
C ALA A 34 13.84 -9.89 11.23
N GLY A 35 14.34 -9.57 12.43
CA GLY A 35 15.13 -10.48 13.24
C GLY A 35 16.45 -10.87 12.60
N MET A 36 17.06 -10.00 11.80
CA MET A 36 18.27 -10.26 11.04
C MET A 36 19.49 -9.52 11.61
N PRO A 37 20.70 -10.09 11.45
CA PRO A 37 21.94 -9.40 11.84
C PRO A 37 22.11 -8.08 11.08
N HIS A 38 22.66 -7.07 11.77
CA HIS A 38 22.96 -5.78 11.14
C HIS A 38 23.93 -5.94 9.96
N GLY A 39 23.64 -5.27 8.87
CA GLY A 39 24.36 -5.37 7.60
C GLY A 39 23.76 -6.38 6.62
N SER A 40 22.78 -7.20 7.04
CA SER A 40 22.12 -8.18 6.16
C SER A 40 21.40 -7.50 4.98
N ALA A 41 20.75 -6.37 5.20
CA ALA A 41 20.02 -5.65 4.16
C ALA A 41 20.96 -5.14 3.04
N ARG A 42 22.22 -4.83 3.35
CA ARG A 42 23.21 -4.36 2.36
C ARG A 42 23.60 -5.39 1.30
N HIS A 43 23.32 -6.67 1.55
CA HIS A 43 23.50 -7.70 0.53
C HIS A 43 22.45 -7.65 -0.57
N TYR A 44 21.28 -7.03 -0.29
CA TYR A 44 20.15 -6.96 -1.20
C TYR A 44 19.87 -5.54 -1.72
N PHE A 45 20.21 -4.52 -0.93
CA PHE A 45 19.90 -3.12 -1.22
C PHE A 45 21.15 -2.26 -1.08
N ALA A 46 21.46 -1.48 -2.09
CA ALA A 46 22.69 -0.67 -2.15
C ALA A 46 22.83 0.33 -0.99
N ASN A 47 21.69 0.89 -0.55
CA ASN A 47 21.61 1.87 0.54
C ASN A 47 20.15 2.01 1.02
N GLN A 48 19.93 2.88 2.00
CA GLN A 48 18.59 3.14 2.54
C GLN A 48 17.59 3.64 1.48
N ARG A 49 18.04 4.47 0.51
CA ARG A 49 17.18 4.93 -0.59
C ARG A 49 16.76 3.78 -1.50
N GLY A 50 17.68 2.88 -1.83
CA GLY A 50 17.36 1.68 -2.59
C GLY A 50 16.39 0.75 -1.86
N LEU A 51 16.56 0.57 -0.55
CA LEU A 51 15.63 -0.21 0.25
C LEU A 51 14.23 0.43 0.28
N ILE A 52 14.11 1.75 0.51
CA ILE A 52 12.78 2.40 0.56
C ILE A 52 12.07 2.36 -0.80
N SER A 53 12.78 2.53 -1.92
CA SER A 53 12.20 2.40 -3.26
C SER A 53 11.61 0.99 -3.48
N GLU A 54 12.34 -0.04 -3.07
CA GLU A 54 11.85 -1.43 -3.16
C GLU A 54 10.69 -1.72 -2.20
N VAL A 55 10.70 -1.13 -1.00
CA VAL A 55 9.58 -1.21 -0.05
C VAL A 55 8.33 -0.54 -0.65
N VAL A 56 8.48 0.60 -1.33
CA VAL A 56 7.38 1.27 -2.04
C VAL A 56 6.82 0.37 -3.15
N GLN A 57 7.66 -0.22 -3.99
CA GLN A 57 7.19 -1.13 -5.03
C GLN A 57 6.48 -2.35 -4.44
N HIS A 58 7.02 -2.93 -3.38
CA HIS A 58 6.41 -4.06 -2.68
C HIS A 58 5.04 -3.72 -2.07
N LEU A 59 4.87 -2.50 -1.55
CA LEU A 59 3.59 -1.98 -1.10
C LEU A 59 2.59 -1.87 -2.25
N LEU A 60 2.99 -1.19 -3.33
CA LEU A 60 2.15 -0.90 -4.49
C LEU A 60 1.67 -2.20 -5.17
N ASP A 61 2.54 -3.20 -5.28
CA ASP A 61 2.17 -4.51 -5.81
C ASP A 61 1.18 -5.25 -4.90
N GLY A 62 1.35 -5.15 -3.58
CA GLY A 62 0.45 -5.74 -2.60
C GLY A 62 -0.92 -5.05 -2.50
N ASP A 63 -1.00 -3.77 -2.87
CA ASP A 63 -2.24 -2.99 -2.84
C ASP A 63 -3.18 -3.32 -4.01
N LEU A 64 -2.68 -3.92 -5.08
CA LEU A 64 -3.50 -4.27 -6.23
C LEU A 64 -4.60 -5.28 -5.89
N PRO A 65 -5.75 -5.23 -6.60
CA PRO A 65 -6.81 -6.22 -6.46
C PRO A 65 -6.30 -7.63 -6.77
N ARG A 66 -6.60 -8.57 -5.90
CA ARG A 66 -6.25 -9.99 -6.11
C ARG A 66 -7.26 -10.66 -7.05
N PRO A 67 -6.88 -11.71 -7.79
CA PRO A 67 -7.82 -12.46 -8.62
C PRO A 67 -8.99 -12.98 -7.79
N GLY A 68 -10.22 -12.65 -8.20
CA GLY A 68 -11.45 -13.05 -7.51
C GLY A 68 -11.77 -12.31 -6.21
N GLU A 69 -10.96 -11.32 -5.83
CA GLU A 69 -11.21 -10.49 -4.65
C GLU A 69 -12.29 -9.44 -4.96
N THR A 70 -13.33 -9.38 -4.11
CA THR A 70 -14.35 -8.33 -4.19
C THR A 70 -13.82 -7.02 -3.56
N PRO A 71 -14.40 -5.84 -3.89
CA PRO A 71 -14.05 -4.58 -3.25
C PRO A 71 -14.16 -4.62 -1.73
N THR A 72 -15.20 -5.24 -1.22
CA THR A 72 -15.40 -5.42 0.22
C THR A 72 -14.29 -6.24 0.85
N GLN A 73 -13.90 -7.35 0.21
CA GLN A 73 -12.77 -8.17 0.68
C GLN A 73 -11.43 -7.41 0.61
N GLN A 74 -11.20 -6.62 -0.45
CA GLN A 74 -10.01 -5.82 -0.60
C GLN A 74 -9.90 -4.76 0.51
N VAL A 75 -10.97 -4.00 0.76
CA VAL A 75 -11.00 -2.98 1.83
C VAL A 75 -10.88 -3.62 3.21
N ALA A 76 -11.55 -4.74 3.46
CA ALA A 76 -11.41 -5.48 4.70
C ALA A 76 -9.97 -5.98 4.93
N ARG A 77 -9.28 -6.41 3.88
CA ARG A 77 -7.86 -6.78 3.93
C ARG A 77 -6.97 -5.60 4.31
N TRP A 78 -7.17 -4.45 3.67
CA TRP A 78 -6.40 -3.22 3.93
C TRP A 78 -6.60 -2.66 5.35
N LEU A 79 -7.81 -2.77 5.89
CA LEU A 79 -8.14 -2.24 7.22
C LEU A 79 -7.87 -3.25 8.35
N GLY A 80 -7.84 -4.54 8.04
CA GLY A 80 -7.64 -5.64 8.96
C GLY A 80 -6.18 -6.18 8.96
N PRO A 81 -5.95 -7.36 8.35
CA PRO A 81 -4.64 -8.03 8.41
C PRO A 81 -3.47 -7.20 7.85
N GLU A 82 -3.74 -6.34 6.87
CA GLU A 82 -2.72 -5.51 6.21
C GLU A 82 -2.77 -4.03 6.66
N SER A 83 -3.40 -3.74 7.80
CA SER A 83 -3.57 -2.35 8.26
C SER A 83 -2.24 -1.62 8.55
N SER A 84 -1.17 -2.32 8.90
CA SER A 84 0.17 -1.70 9.03
C SER A 84 0.69 -1.25 7.68
N ARG A 85 0.51 -2.06 6.63
CA ARG A 85 0.87 -1.69 5.24
C ARG A 85 0.05 -0.49 4.75
N THR A 86 -1.22 -0.46 5.07
CA THR A 86 -2.10 0.67 4.72
C THR A 86 -1.66 1.96 5.42
N ARG A 87 -1.28 1.89 6.69
CA ARG A 87 -0.68 3.03 7.40
C ARG A 87 0.65 3.45 6.78
N ALA A 88 1.51 2.50 6.40
CA ALA A 88 2.76 2.77 5.70
C ALA A 88 2.52 3.55 4.39
N ARG A 89 1.47 3.23 3.63
CA ARG A 89 1.07 3.97 2.42
C ARG A 89 0.83 5.45 2.72
N TYR A 90 0.08 5.78 3.77
CA TYR A 90 -0.18 7.18 4.12
C TYR A 90 1.06 7.90 4.65
N GLU A 91 1.95 7.21 5.38
CA GLU A 91 3.25 7.76 5.77
C GLU A 91 4.10 8.12 4.54
N LEU A 92 4.11 7.27 3.52
CA LEU A 92 4.80 7.53 2.25
C LEU A 92 4.15 8.68 1.47
N VAL A 93 2.81 8.78 1.44
CA VAL A 93 2.12 9.91 0.82
C VAL A 93 2.52 11.22 1.47
N VAL A 94 2.55 11.30 2.81
CA VAL A 94 2.99 12.51 3.52
C VAL A 94 4.47 12.81 3.24
N ALA A 95 5.33 11.79 3.25
CA ALA A 95 6.76 11.95 2.95
C ALA A 95 6.99 12.47 1.52
N SER A 96 6.18 12.04 0.56
CA SER A 96 6.30 12.43 -0.85
C SER A 96 6.08 13.92 -1.11
N PHE A 97 5.42 14.64 -0.21
CA PHE A 97 5.28 16.11 -0.32
C PHE A 97 6.62 16.83 -0.25
N HIS A 98 7.66 16.17 0.26
CA HIS A 98 9.02 16.68 0.39
C HIS A 98 10.05 15.86 -0.39
N ASP A 99 9.63 14.80 -1.09
CA ASP A 99 10.48 13.93 -1.91
C ASP A 99 9.83 13.70 -3.29
N PRO A 100 10.22 14.45 -4.33
CA PRO A 100 9.65 14.35 -5.67
C PRO A 100 9.83 12.97 -6.32
N ASP A 101 10.93 12.26 -6.04
CA ASP A 101 11.16 10.94 -6.61
C ASP A 101 10.17 9.92 -6.02
N LEU A 102 9.95 10.00 -4.71
CA LEU A 102 8.94 9.20 -4.02
C LEU A 102 7.53 9.51 -4.54
N ALA A 103 7.22 10.78 -4.80
CA ALA A 103 5.94 11.18 -5.40
C ALA A 103 5.72 10.52 -6.76
N VAL A 104 6.73 10.48 -7.62
CA VAL A 104 6.66 9.82 -8.94
C VAL A 104 6.38 8.32 -8.79
N GLU A 105 7.02 7.63 -7.86
CA GLU A 105 6.78 6.21 -7.62
C GLU A 105 5.35 5.94 -7.17
N LEU A 106 4.83 6.73 -6.23
CA LEU A 106 3.46 6.59 -5.71
C LEU A 106 2.41 6.89 -6.79
N VAL A 107 2.64 7.91 -7.62
CA VAL A 107 1.75 8.24 -8.76
C VAL A 107 1.69 7.07 -9.74
N ARG A 108 2.83 6.49 -10.12
CA ARG A 108 2.87 5.31 -11.00
C ARG A 108 2.08 4.13 -10.44
N GLY A 109 2.17 3.89 -9.13
CA GLY A 109 1.40 2.82 -8.48
C GLY A 109 -0.11 3.08 -8.54
N ARG A 110 -0.50 4.35 -8.33
CA ARG A 110 -1.90 4.78 -8.43
C ARG A 110 -2.43 4.64 -9.87
N ASP A 111 -1.64 5.06 -10.86
CA ASP A 111 -2.00 4.94 -12.27
C ASP A 111 -2.21 3.47 -12.67
N ARG A 112 -1.34 2.55 -12.21
CA ARG A 112 -1.53 1.10 -12.42
C ARG A 112 -2.86 0.59 -11.86
N PHE A 113 -3.31 1.09 -10.72
CA PHE A 113 -4.60 0.71 -10.17
C PHE A 113 -5.75 1.23 -11.05
N VAL A 114 -5.66 2.47 -11.54
CA VAL A 114 -6.60 3.05 -12.50
C VAL A 114 -6.64 2.24 -13.80
N ASP A 115 -5.48 1.86 -14.34
CA ASP A 115 -5.37 1.06 -15.57
C ASP A 115 -6.09 -0.29 -15.44
N ILE A 116 -5.96 -0.98 -14.29
CA ILE A 116 -6.67 -2.23 -14.03
C ILE A 116 -8.20 -2.03 -14.07
N LEU A 117 -8.69 -0.92 -13.55
CA LEU A 117 -10.13 -0.61 -13.58
C LEU A 117 -10.60 -0.28 -15.00
N VAL A 118 -9.79 0.43 -15.78
CA VAL A 118 -10.06 0.72 -17.19
C VAL A 118 -10.09 -0.56 -18.03
N GLU A 119 -9.15 -1.49 -17.79
CA GLU A 119 -9.14 -2.81 -18.44
C GLU A 119 -10.39 -3.65 -18.13
N ARG A 120 -11.02 -3.39 -16.96
CA ARG A 120 -12.30 -3.99 -16.56
C ARG A 120 -13.52 -3.25 -17.11
N GLY A 121 -13.32 -2.24 -17.97
CA GLY A 121 -14.39 -1.55 -18.71
C GLY A 121 -14.84 -0.20 -18.11
N MET A 122 -14.16 0.33 -17.10
CA MET A 122 -14.44 1.68 -16.61
C MET A 122 -13.89 2.75 -17.55
N THR A 123 -14.49 3.95 -17.55
CA THR A 123 -13.81 5.10 -18.14
C THR A 123 -12.63 5.54 -17.29
N SER A 124 -11.62 6.17 -17.88
CA SER A 124 -10.45 6.66 -17.12
C SER A 124 -10.84 7.70 -16.06
N SER A 125 -11.85 8.54 -16.34
CA SER A 125 -12.37 9.51 -15.37
C SER A 125 -13.00 8.81 -14.17
N ASP A 126 -13.93 7.88 -14.42
CA ASP A 126 -14.62 7.14 -13.35
C ASP A 126 -13.62 6.32 -12.50
N ALA A 127 -12.65 5.67 -13.15
CA ALA A 127 -11.61 4.91 -12.47
C ALA A 127 -10.77 5.81 -11.55
N THR A 128 -10.36 6.99 -12.03
CA THR A 128 -9.60 7.97 -11.23
C THR A 128 -10.41 8.46 -10.03
N GLU A 129 -11.69 8.80 -10.23
CA GLU A 129 -12.58 9.26 -9.17
C GLU A 129 -12.87 8.15 -8.15
N LEU A 130 -13.07 6.91 -8.63
CA LEU A 130 -13.26 5.74 -7.76
C LEU A 130 -12.04 5.51 -6.86
N VAL A 131 -10.83 5.54 -7.42
CA VAL A 131 -9.59 5.37 -6.64
C VAL A 131 -9.47 6.47 -5.59
N ALA A 132 -9.79 7.73 -5.94
CA ALA A 132 -9.78 8.83 -4.98
C ALA A 132 -10.83 8.66 -3.87
N ALA A 133 -12.02 8.17 -4.21
CA ALA A 133 -13.08 7.91 -3.24
C ALA A 133 -12.74 6.75 -2.29
N LEU A 134 -12.12 5.68 -2.81
CA LEU A 134 -11.63 4.55 -2.01
C LEU A 134 -10.53 4.98 -1.03
N ASP A 135 -9.58 5.80 -1.47
CA ASP A 135 -8.56 6.35 -0.57
C ASP A 135 -9.19 7.14 0.57
N GLY A 136 -10.18 7.99 0.26
CA GLY A 136 -10.91 8.75 1.27
C GLY A 136 -11.65 7.86 2.26
N LEU A 137 -12.32 6.80 1.78
CA LEU A 137 -13.02 5.83 2.61
C LEU A 137 -12.08 5.11 3.56
N VAL A 138 -10.95 4.62 3.05
CA VAL A 138 -9.95 3.87 3.84
C VAL A 138 -9.29 4.79 4.87
N LEU A 139 -8.95 6.02 4.48
CA LEU A 139 -8.38 7.00 5.41
C LEU A 139 -9.36 7.34 6.55
N ASP A 140 -10.64 7.62 6.23
CA ASP A 140 -11.66 7.92 7.25
C ASP A 140 -11.88 6.74 8.20
N ALA A 141 -11.91 5.51 7.66
CA ALA A 141 -12.02 4.29 8.46
C ALA A 141 -10.86 4.12 9.45
N LEU A 142 -9.61 4.36 9.00
CA LEU A 142 -8.43 4.32 9.86
C LEU A 142 -8.48 5.40 10.95
N LEU A 143 -8.86 6.63 10.60
CA LEU A 143 -8.97 7.74 11.54
C LEU A 143 -10.03 7.46 12.62
N ARG A 144 -11.16 6.88 12.24
CA ARG A 144 -12.25 6.52 13.17
C ARG A 144 -12.05 5.19 13.87
N ARG A 145 -11.00 4.43 13.52
CA ARG A 145 -10.77 3.08 14.05
C ARG A 145 -11.98 2.17 13.84
N GLN A 146 -12.57 2.24 12.66
CA GLN A 146 -13.72 1.41 12.30
C GLN A 146 -13.29 -0.05 12.18
N GLU A 147 -14.21 -0.95 12.58
CA GLU A 147 -14.01 -2.38 12.32
C GLU A 147 -14.09 -2.64 10.82
N PRO A 148 -13.15 -3.40 10.23
CA PRO A 148 -13.05 -3.60 8.79
C PRO A 148 -14.36 -4.07 8.13
N GLU A 149 -15.12 -4.90 8.82
CA GLU A 149 -16.38 -5.50 8.35
C GLU A 149 -17.53 -4.48 8.27
N THR A 150 -17.39 -3.31 8.90
CA THR A 150 -18.41 -2.25 8.90
C THR A 150 -18.22 -1.25 7.76
N VAL A 151 -17.10 -1.35 7.03
CA VAL A 151 -16.77 -0.44 5.94
C VAL A 151 -17.30 -1.01 4.62
N ASP A 152 -18.25 -0.29 4.02
CA ASP A 152 -18.91 -0.69 2.79
C ASP A 152 -18.40 0.12 1.58
N PRO A 153 -17.47 -0.41 0.78
CA PRO A 153 -17.00 0.24 -0.44
C PRO A 153 -18.00 0.09 -1.62
N GLU A 154 -18.95 -0.87 -1.56
CA GLU A 154 -19.82 -1.18 -2.70
C GLU A 154 -20.67 0.02 -3.10
N ARG A 155 -21.12 0.83 -2.12
CA ARG A 155 -21.83 2.08 -2.38
C ARG A 155 -21.04 3.10 -3.23
N ILE A 156 -19.70 3.05 -3.15
CA ILE A 156 -18.82 3.87 -3.99
C ILE A 156 -18.83 3.30 -5.40
N PHE A 157 -18.64 1.99 -5.55
CA PHE A 157 -18.66 1.32 -6.86
C PHE A 157 -20.01 1.48 -7.59
N GLU A 158 -21.13 1.40 -6.88
CA GLU A 158 -22.47 1.60 -7.45
C GLU A 158 -22.63 3.00 -8.08
N LYS A 159 -22.05 4.04 -7.46
CA LYS A 159 -22.11 5.42 -7.99
C LYS A 159 -21.42 5.57 -9.34
N PHE A 160 -20.40 4.76 -9.61
CA PHE A 160 -19.66 4.78 -10.88
C PHE A 160 -20.18 3.74 -11.88
N GLY A 161 -21.36 3.14 -11.61
CA GLY A 161 -22.02 2.21 -12.55
C GLY A 161 -21.28 0.88 -12.77
N THR A 162 -20.34 0.55 -11.92
CA THR A 162 -19.51 -0.64 -12.07
C THR A 162 -20.23 -1.83 -11.44
N LYS A 163 -20.91 -2.65 -12.26
CA LYS A 163 -21.20 -4.02 -11.86
C LYS A 163 -19.90 -4.79 -11.97
N LEU A 164 -19.21 -4.97 -10.87
CA LEU A 164 -18.08 -5.89 -10.82
C LEU A 164 -18.61 -7.31 -11.00
N PRO A 165 -17.91 -8.15 -11.79
CA PRO A 165 -18.32 -9.53 -12.03
C PRO A 165 -18.26 -10.38 -10.76
#